data_d52f93523d3fffdf715787415d30d069
#
_entry.id   d52f93523d3fffdf715787415d30d069
#
_cell.length_a   1.000
_cell.length_b   1.000
_cell.length_c   1.000
_cell.angle_alpha   90.00
_cell.angle_beta   90.00
_cell.angle_gamma   90.00
#
_symmetry.space_group_name_H-M   'P 1'
#
loop_
_entity.id
_entity.type
_entity.pdbx_description
1 polymer ?
#
loop_
_entity_poly.entity_id
_entity_poly.type
_entity_poly.pdbx_seq_one_letter_code
_entity_poly.pdbx_strand_id
1 'polypeptide(L)'
;MKNTGITYTSAERSPVILPEMAELLPPLSAEQLDALEADLIKNGCYSPIIVNEDMVIIDGHNRQALCEKHGLPYTMAVFSFEDMLEAKQWALDTQKGRRNLEKWELGKIALKLKPEIEAKARANQSAAGGDKFSEKPLSATLPEAVSAVDTRKELAEAVGLGERTMGKVIQIDENAPDAIKEALDKKELSINKGYDLTRQLQDVPEDQREQAAAELLEYEKAKKDLKQQNAEIDRRGKVANLFCKA
;
A
#
# COMPACT_ATOMS: atom_id res chain seq x y z
N MET A 1 1.25 18.99 -7.12
CA MET A 1 0.84 18.49 -8.46
C MET A 1 0.13 19.53 -9.28
N LYS A 2 0.45 19.67 -10.57
CA LYS A 2 -0.15 20.64 -11.49
C LYS A 2 -0.31 20.02 -12.89
N ASN A 3 -1.50 20.12 -13.48
CA ASN A 3 -1.69 19.76 -14.88
C ASN A 3 -1.02 20.81 -15.77
N THR A 4 -0.10 20.40 -16.63
CA THR A 4 0.62 21.31 -17.54
C THR A 4 -0.19 21.73 -18.76
N GLY A 5 -1.29 20.99 -19.06
CA GLY A 5 -2.07 21.16 -20.30
C GLY A 5 -1.41 20.52 -21.54
N ILE A 6 -0.22 19.94 -21.39
CA ILE A 6 0.51 19.29 -22.48
C ILE A 6 0.01 17.84 -22.63
N THR A 7 -0.23 17.42 -23.86
CA THR A 7 -0.61 16.04 -24.19
C THR A 7 0.24 15.55 -25.36
N TYR A 8 0.56 14.25 -25.33
CA TYR A 8 1.23 13.54 -26.43
C TYR A 8 0.43 12.30 -26.79
N THR A 9 0.56 11.88 -28.02
CA THR A 9 0.08 10.56 -28.49
C THR A 9 1.19 9.53 -28.41
N SER A 10 0.82 8.25 -28.38
CA SER A 10 1.78 7.12 -28.41
C SER A 10 2.66 7.11 -29.68
N ALA A 11 2.23 7.79 -30.77
CA ALA A 11 3.02 7.93 -31.99
C ALA A 11 4.08 9.05 -31.90
N GLU A 12 3.87 10.05 -31.04
CA GLU A 12 4.80 11.20 -30.90
C GLU A 12 5.89 10.93 -29.88
N ARG A 13 5.55 10.25 -28.78
CA ARG A 13 6.48 9.93 -27.69
C ARG A 13 6.16 8.59 -27.05
N SER A 14 7.22 7.92 -26.58
CA SER A 14 7.11 6.72 -25.77
C SER A 14 7.22 7.07 -24.29
N PRO A 15 6.38 6.50 -23.42
CA PRO A 15 6.50 6.68 -21.98
C PRO A 15 7.66 5.88 -21.39
N VAL A 16 8.11 6.30 -20.21
CA VAL A 16 9.13 5.60 -19.43
C VAL A 16 8.42 4.84 -18.29
N ILE A 17 8.73 3.57 -18.14
CA ILE A 17 8.23 2.74 -17.04
C ILE A 17 9.31 2.64 -15.98
N LEU A 18 9.04 3.15 -14.80
CA LEU A 18 9.87 2.92 -13.60
C LEU A 18 9.28 1.77 -12.80
N PRO A 19 10.06 0.72 -12.48
CA PRO A 19 9.58 -0.43 -11.71
C PRO A 19 8.93 -0.03 -10.39
N GLU A 20 9.51 0.92 -9.67
CA GLU A 20 8.99 1.43 -8.41
C GLU A 20 7.60 2.10 -8.51
N MET A 21 7.25 2.67 -9.67
CA MET A 21 5.92 3.21 -9.94
C MET A 21 4.94 2.11 -10.39
N ALA A 22 5.40 1.21 -11.26
CA ALA A 22 4.59 0.10 -11.76
C ALA A 22 4.18 -0.87 -10.65
N GLU A 23 5.06 -1.10 -9.68
CA GLU A 23 4.87 -2.02 -8.55
C GLU A 23 4.30 -1.32 -7.30
N LEU A 24 4.08 -0.02 -7.32
CA LEU A 24 3.58 0.74 -6.17
C LEU A 24 2.25 0.17 -5.67
N LEU A 25 1.35 -0.10 -6.57
CA LEU A 25 0.00 -0.60 -6.28
C LEU A 25 -0.09 -2.12 -6.52
N PRO A 26 -0.95 -2.84 -5.78
CA PRO A 26 -1.22 -4.24 -6.07
C PRO A 26 -1.67 -4.43 -7.52
N PRO A 27 -1.33 -5.56 -8.17
CA PRO A 27 -1.79 -5.86 -9.51
C PRO A 27 -3.33 -5.97 -9.54
N LEU A 28 -3.91 -5.75 -10.71
CA LEU A 28 -5.32 -6.04 -10.94
C LEU A 28 -5.57 -7.55 -10.81
N SER A 29 -6.77 -7.95 -10.35
CA SER A 29 -7.19 -9.34 -10.47
C SER A 29 -7.32 -9.73 -11.96
N ALA A 30 -7.27 -11.03 -12.27
CA ALA A 30 -7.45 -11.51 -13.63
C ALA A 30 -8.77 -10.99 -14.24
N GLU A 31 -9.86 -11.05 -13.48
CA GLU A 31 -11.18 -10.56 -13.90
C GLU A 31 -11.19 -9.05 -14.19
N GLN A 32 -10.49 -8.26 -13.36
CA GLN A 32 -10.38 -6.81 -13.58
C GLN A 32 -9.53 -6.50 -14.82
N LEU A 33 -8.46 -7.27 -15.03
CA LEU A 33 -7.59 -7.11 -16.20
C LEU A 33 -8.33 -7.47 -17.49
N ASP A 34 -9.05 -8.60 -17.49
CA ASP A 34 -9.86 -9.06 -18.62
C ASP A 34 -10.96 -8.04 -18.97
N ALA A 35 -11.63 -7.49 -17.96
CA ALA A 35 -12.64 -6.45 -18.15
C ALA A 35 -12.07 -5.17 -18.74
N LEU A 36 -10.88 -4.73 -18.27
CA LEU A 36 -10.17 -3.58 -18.80
C LEU A 36 -9.73 -3.82 -20.25
N GLU A 37 -9.21 -5.02 -20.56
CA GLU A 37 -8.78 -5.40 -21.91
C GLU A 37 -9.97 -5.37 -22.87
N ALA A 38 -11.09 -5.97 -22.49
CA ALA A 38 -12.32 -5.96 -23.31
C ALA A 38 -12.85 -4.53 -23.57
N ASP A 39 -12.80 -3.65 -22.56
CA ASP A 39 -13.19 -2.25 -22.70
C ASP A 39 -12.28 -1.49 -23.68
N LEU A 40 -10.96 -1.65 -23.55
CA LEU A 40 -9.99 -1.02 -24.43
C LEU A 40 -10.13 -1.48 -25.88
N ILE A 41 -10.36 -2.77 -26.12
CA ILE A 41 -10.57 -3.32 -27.48
C ILE A 41 -11.85 -2.75 -28.09
N LYS A 42 -12.92 -2.63 -27.29
CA LYS A 42 -14.22 -2.17 -27.76
C LYS A 42 -14.30 -0.67 -27.97
N ASN A 43 -13.78 0.11 -27.02
CA ASN A 43 -14.00 1.55 -26.92
C ASN A 43 -12.73 2.37 -27.20
N GLY A 44 -11.57 1.74 -27.30
CA GLY A 44 -10.27 2.41 -27.37
C GLY A 44 -9.82 2.96 -26.01
N CYS A 45 -8.63 3.55 -25.97
CA CYS A 45 -8.07 4.16 -24.77
C CYS A 45 -8.54 5.63 -24.64
N TYR A 46 -9.75 5.84 -24.18
CA TYR A 46 -10.37 7.18 -24.03
C TYR A 46 -9.87 7.96 -22.81
N SER A 47 -9.31 7.29 -21.83
CA SER A 47 -8.73 7.94 -20.64
C SER A 47 -7.21 8.05 -20.79
N PRO A 48 -6.61 9.26 -20.72
CA PRO A 48 -5.18 9.41 -20.93
C PRO A 48 -4.36 8.70 -19.87
N ILE A 49 -3.16 8.28 -20.24
CA ILE A 49 -2.12 7.83 -19.34
C ILE A 49 -1.48 9.08 -18.73
N ILE A 50 -1.29 9.09 -17.43
CA ILE A 50 -0.70 10.23 -16.74
C ILE A 50 0.80 10.00 -16.64
N VAL A 51 1.57 10.96 -17.14
CA VAL A 51 3.03 10.96 -17.10
C VAL A 51 3.54 12.24 -16.42
N ASN A 52 4.77 12.20 -15.90
CA ASN A 52 5.46 13.41 -15.46
C ASN A 52 6.19 14.10 -16.62
N GLU A 53 6.93 15.16 -16.35
CA GLU A 53 7.70 15.92 -17.36
C GLU A 53 8.81 15.09 -18.00
N ASP A 54 9.33 14.08 -17.31
CA ASP A 54 10.31 13.11 -17.81
C ASP A 54 9.68 11.92 -18.56
N MET A 55 8.37 12.01 -18.86
CA MET A 55 7.57 10.95 -19.51
C MET A 55 7.43 9.67 -18.68
N VAL A 56 7.73 9.70 -17.38
CA VAL A 56 7.52 8.56 -16.47
C VAL A 56 6.03 8.36 -16.21
N ILE A 57 5.54 7.13 -16.40
CA ILE A 57 4.14 6.81 -16.11
C ILE A 57 3.88 6.89 -14.60
N ILE A 58 2.92 7.73 -14.23
CA ILE A 58 2.44 7.88 -12.85
C ILE A 58 1.12 7.11 -12.64
N ASP A 59 0.21 7.15 -13.62
CA ASP A 59 -1.02 6.33 -13.63
C ASP A 59 -1.31 5.81 -15.03
N GLY A 60 -1.78 4.57 -15.09
CA GLY A 60 -2.23 3.94 -16.34
C GLY A 60 -1.31 2.86 -16.89
N HIS A 61 -0.38 2.29 -16.11
CA HIS A 61 0.51 1.21 -16.54
C HIS A 61 -0.22 0.04 -17.22
N ASN A 62 -1.35 -0.42 -16.63
CA ASN A 62 -2.13 -1.51 -17.24
C ASN A 62 -2.77 -1.11 -18.58
N ARG A 63 -3.27 0.15 -18.69
CA ARG A 63 -3.81 0.65 -19.96
C ARG A 63 -2.73 0.73 -21.02
N GLN A 64 -1.58 1.28 -20.68
CA GLN A 64 -0.44 1.37 -21.59
C GLN A 64 0.00 -0.01 -22.08
N ALA A 65 0.20 -0.97 -21.17
CA ALA A 65 0.62 -2.32 -21.52
C ALA A 65 -0.39 -3.04 -22.46
N LEU A 66 -1.69 -2.91 -22.17
CA LEU A 66 -2.76 -3.48 -22.97
C LEU A 66 -2.88 -2.79 -24.35
N CYS A 67 -2.73 -1.47 -24.41
CA CYS A 67 -2.74 -0.74 -25.66
C CYS A 67 -1.57 -1.17 -26.56
N GLU A 68 -0.37 -1.32 -26.01
CA GLU A 68 0.78 -1.83 -26.77
C GLU A 68 0.59 -3.29 -27.24
N LYS A 69 0.06 -4.15 -26.35
CA LYS A 69 -0.26 -5.54 -26.70
C LYS A 69 -1.19 -5.66 -27.92
N HIS A 70 -2.15 -4.75 -28.03
CA HIS A 70 -3.17 -4.78 -29.10
C HIS A 70 -2.94 -3.75 -30.21
N GLY A 71 -1.83 -3.00 -30.18
CA GLY A 71 -1.55 -1.95 -31.15
C GLY A 71 -2.56 -0.81 -31.16
N LEU A 72 -3.18 -0.52 -30.01
CA LEU A 72 -4.16 0.54 -29.86
C LEU A 72 -3.47 1.88 -29.58
N PRO A 73 -3.92 2.98 -30.23
CA PRO A 73 -3.39 4.30 -29.92
C PRO A 73 -3.88 4.75 -28.53
N TYR A 74 -3.01 5.50 -27.83
CA TYR A 74 -3.34 6.14 -26.57
C TYR A 74 -2.76 7.53 -26.47
N THR A 75 -3.32 8.34 -25.58
CA THR A 75 -2.82 9.69 -25.27
C THR A 75 -2.19 9.71 -23.88
N MET A 76 -1.21 10.57 -23.70
CA MET A 76 -0.52 10.84 -22.45
C MET A 76 -0.74 12.29 -22.05
N ALA A 77 -1.15 12.52 -20.83
CA ALA A 77 -1.27 13.86 -20.24
C ALA A 77 -0.11 14.11 -19.28
N VAL A 78 0.59 15.23 -19.47
CA VAL A 78 1.76 15.57 -18.69
C VAL A 78 1.36 16.37 -17.44
N PHE A 79 1.78 15.88 -16.29
CA PHE A 79 1.59 16.53 -15.00
C PHE A 79 2.95 16.86 -14.37
N SER A 80 3.05 18.04 -13.75
CA SER A 80 4.21 18.44 -12.98
C SER A 80 4.03 18.08 -11.52
N PHE A 81 5.05 17.44 -10.94
CA PHE A 81 5.13 17.06 -9.54
C PHE A 81 6.37 17.71 -8.92
N GLU A 82 6.32 18.06 -7.65
CA GLU A 82 7.45 18.63 -6.91
C GLU A 82 8.59 17.62 -6.76
N ASP A 83 8.21 16.38 -6.44
CA ASP A 83 9.13 15.24 -6.30
C ASP A 83 8.41 13.91 -6.61
N MET A 84 9.16 12.81 -6.61
CA MET A 84 8.60 11.47 -6.85
C MET A 84 7.68 11.02 -5.72
N LEU A 85 7.88 11.50 -4.50
CA LEU A 85 6.99 11.20 -3.37
C LEU A 85 5.60 11.80 -3.61
N GLU A 86 5.51 13.06 -4.07
CA GLU A 86 4.23 13.68 -4.44
C GLU A 86 3.53 12.89 -5.56
N ALA A 87 4.29 12.46 -6.57
CA ALA A 87 3.76 11.64 -7.66
C ALA A 87 3.20 10.30 -7.16
N LYS A 88 3.92 9.60 -6.28
CA LYS A 88 3.47 8.34 -5.66
C LYS A 88 2.24 8.54 -4.79
N GLN A 89 2.19 9.59 -3.97
CA GLN A 89 1.02 9.92 -3.15
C GLN A 89 -0.20 10.23 -4.01
N TRP A 90 -0.02 11.02 -5.07
CA TRP A 90 -1.11 11.32 -6.00
C TRP A 90 -1.65 10.07 -6.69
N ALA A 91 -0.77 9.17 -7.16
CA ALA A 91 -1.16 7.89 -7.75
C ALA A 91 -1.97 7.04 -6.74
N LEU A 92 -1.54 6.98 -5.48
CA LEU A 92 -2.24 6.28 -4.43
C LEU A 92 -3.62 6.89 -4.14
N ASP A 93 -3.72 8.21 -4.01
CA ASP A 93 -4.98 8.89 -3.67
C ASP A 93 -6.02 8.74 -4.78
N THR A 94 -5.61 8.80 -6.05
CA THR A 94 -6.50 8.54 -7.19
C THR A 94 -7.02 7.09 -7.22
N GLN A 95 -6.26 6.15 -6.70
CA GLN A 95 -6.62 4.73 -6.68
C GLN A 95 -7.38 4.32 -5.41
N LYS A 96 -7.21 5.01 -4.28
CA LYS A 96 -7.99 4.76 -3.05
C LYS A 96 -9.50 4.81 -3.31
N GLY A 97 -9.94 5.78 -4.11
CA GLY A 97 -11.36 5.91 -4.49
C GLY A 97 -11.86 4.90 -5.52
N ARG A 98 -10.96 4.27 -6.29
CA ARG A 98 -11.28 3.33 -7.37
C ARG A 98 -11.11 1.87 -6.96
N ARG A 99 -10.25 1.60 -5.98
CA ARG A 99 -9.94 0.26 -5.45
C ARG A 99 -10.22 0.24 -3.96
N ASN A 100 -10.96 -0.74 -3.49
CA ASN A 100 -11.17 -0.97 -2.06
C ASN A 100 -9.91 -1.62 -1.46
N LEU A 101 -8.83 -0.83 -1.32
CA LEU A 101 -7.58 -1.30 -0.73
C LEU A 101 -7.78 -1.63 0.75
N GLU A 102 -7.37 -2.81 1.13
CA GLU A 102 -7.38 -3.27 2.51
C GLU A 102 -6.27 -2.56 3.33
N LYS A 103 -6.48 -2.48 4.65
CA LYS A 103 -5.49 -1.83 5.54
C LYS A 103 -4.09 -2.44 5.44
N TRP A 104 -4.00 -3.74 5.20
CA TRP A 104 -2.72 -4.43 4.99
C TRP A 104 -2.05 -4.00 3.68
N GLU A 105 -2.80 -3.94 2.59
CA GLU A 105 -2.32 -3.45 1.29
C GLU A 105 -1.84 -1.99 1.39
N LEU A 106 -2.61 -1.12 2.06
CA LEU A 106 -2.20 0.26 2.34
C LEU A 106 -0.91 0.32 3.17
N GLY A 107 -0.77 -0.55 4.16
CA GLY A 107 0.45 -0.65 4.96
C GLY A 107 1.67 -1.03 4.12
N LYS A 108 1.55 -2.02 3.24
CA LYS A 108 2.64 -2.41 2.31
C LYS A 108 3.01 -1.27 1.35
N ILE A 109 2.02 -0.51 0.87
CA ILE A 109 2.29 0.66 0.04
C ILE A 109 3.06 1.73 0.84
N ALA A 110 2.65 1.97 2.10
CA ALA A 110 3.38 2.90 2.97
C ALA A 110 4.86 2.49 3.14
N LEU A 111 5.14 1.20 3.32
CA LEU A 111 6.51 0.71 3.43
C LEU A 111 7.33 0.95 2.15
N LYS A 112 6.71 0.89 0.97
CA LYS A 112 7.36 1.25 -0.29
C LYS A 112 7.67 2.75 -0.41
N LEU A 113 6.93 3.61 0.30
CA LEU A 113 7.20 5.06 0.36
C LEU A 113 8.25 5.43 1.43
N LYS A 114 8.64 4.49 2.28
CA LYS A 114 9.55 4.73 3.41
C LYS A 114 10.88 5.37 2.99
N PRO A 115 11.58 4.90 1.92
CA PRO A 115 12.85 5.48 1.51
C PRO A 115 12.76 6.97 1.16
N GLU A 116 11.72 7.37 0.42
CA GLU A 116 11.52 8.77 0.01
C GLU A 116 11.12 9.65 1.19
N ILE A 117 10.25 9.17 2.08
CA ILE A 117 9.86 9.88 3.29
C ILE A 117 11.09 10.12 4.18
N GLU A 118 11.93 9.09 4.39
CA GLU A 118 13.17 9.23 5.14
C GLU A 118 14.20 10.15 4.45
N ALA A 119 14.29 10.13 3.12
CA ALA A 119 15.16 11.02 2.37
C ALA A 119 14.71 12.47 2.51
N LYS A 120 13.41 12.75 2.41
CA LYS A 120 12.83 14.08 2.59
C LYS A 120 13.02 14.59 4.02
N ALA A 121 12.84 13.72 5.01
CA ALA A 121 13.09 14.02 6.42
C ALA A 121 14.55 14.41 6.68
N ARG A 122 15.51 13.66 6.12
CA ARG A 122 16.96 13.98 6.22
C ARG A 122 17.31 15.29 5.54
N ALA A 123 16.74 15.54 4.35
CA ALA A 123 16.95 16.80 3.63
C ALA A 123 16.44 18.01 4.45
N ASN A 124 15.27 17.90 5.05
CA ASN A 124 14.71 18.95 5.92
C ASN A 124 15.55 19.18 7.18
N GLN A 125 16.08 18.10 7.80
CA GLN A 125 16.97 18.21 8.95
C GLN A 125 18.31 18.90 8.58
N SER A 126 18.89 18.58 7.43
CA SER A 126 20.13 19.22 6.97
C SER A 126 19.92 20.69 6.59
N ALA A 127 18.77 21.04 6.02
CA ALA A 127 18.43 22.43 5.72
C ALA A 127 18.19 23.28 6.98
N ALA A 128 17.64 22.68 8.04
CA ALA A 128 17.45 23.31 9.36
C ALA A 128 18.72 23.37 10.20
N GLY A 129 19.76 22.58 9.87
CA GLY A 129 21.03 22.44 10.58
C GLY A 129 22.13 23.40 10.13
N GLY A 130 21.80 24.58 9.58
CA GLY A 130 22.74 25.63 9.21
C GLY A 130 23.55 26.10 10.42
N ASP A 131 24.88 25.88 10.34
CA ASP A 131 25.95 26.54 11.07
C ASP A 131 25.92 26.50 12.62
N LYS A 132 26.35 25.40 13.21
CA LYS A 132 26.66 25.29 14.65
C LYS A 132 28.04 25.83 15.05
N PHE A 133 28.63 26.72 14.25
CA PHE A 133 29.88 27.40 14.59
C PHE A 133 29.72 28.93 14.61
N SER A 134 28.87 29.41 15.50
CA SER A 134 28.88 30.83 15.89
C SER A 134 28.71 30.90 17.40
N GLU A 135 29.77 31.24 18.07
CA GLU A 135 29.78 31.63 19.49
C GLU A 135 28.83 32.78 19.73
N LYS A 136 27.73 32.54 20.42
CA LYS A 136 26.93 33.57 21.08
C LYS A 136 26.43 33.11 22.44
N PRO A 137 26.36 34.02 23.42
CA PRO A 137 26.25 33.70 24.85
C PRO A 137 24.83 33.27 25.23
N LEU A 138 24.78 32.48 26.31
CA LEU A 138 23.58 32.05 27.02
C LEU A 138 22.63 33.21 27.30
N SER A 139 21.50 33.25 26.62
CA SER A 139 20.29 33.85 27.18
C SER A 139 19.07 33.41 26.36
N ALA A 140 18.19 32.69 27.04
CA ALA A 140 16.74 32.57 26.84
C ALA A 140 16.19 32.12 25.47
N THR A 141 15.32 31.16 25.57
CA THR A 141 14.47 30.48 24.59
C THR A 141 15.18 29.37 23.85
N LEU A 142 14.94 28.15 24.35
CA LEU A 142 15.13 26.90 23.59
C LEU A 142 14.38 27.04 22.26
N PRO A 143 15.06 26.92 21.10
CA PRO A 143 14.34 26.67 19.85
C PRO A 143 13.59 25.36 20.07
N GLU A 144 12.30 25.33 19.69
CA GLU A 144 11.55 24.09 19.61
C GLU A 144 12.45 23.06 18.93
N ALA A 145 12.73 21.98 19.68
CA ALA A 145 13.49 20.87 19.15
C ALA A 145 12.79 20.45 17.85
N VAL A 146 13.50 20.58 16.73
CA VAL A 146 13.06 20.02 15.45
C VAL A 146 12.77 18.57 15.75
N SER A 147 11.50 18.21 15.88
CA SER A 147 11.07 16.90 16.32
C SER A 147 11.67 15.90 15.34
N ALA A 148 12.38 14.93 15.88
CA ALA A 148 12.82 13.79 15.09
C ALA A 148 11.58 13.31 14.33
N VAL A 149 11.65 13.33 12.99
CA VAL A 149 10.55 12.92 12.11
C VAL A 149 10.11 11.53 12.55
N ASP A 150 8.90 11.40 13.09
CA ASP A 150 8.34 10.09 13.43
C ASP A 150 7.92 9.42 12.11
N THR A 151 8.87 8.71 11.50
CA THR A 151 8.68 7.99 10.22
C THR A 151 7.40 7.16 10.24
N ARG A 152 7.04 6.57 11.38
CA ARG A 152 5.81 5.79 11.53
C ARG A 152 4.57 6.65 11.37
N LYS A 153 4.58 7.86 11.94
CA LYS A 153 3.46 8.81 11.81
C LYS A 153 3.31 9.28 10.38
N GLU A 154 4.39 9.67 9.72
CA GLU A 154 4.36 10.10 8.32
C GLU A 154 3.91 8.99 7.37
N LEU A 155 4.38 7.76 7.57
CA LEU A 155 3.93 6.59 6.82
C LEU A 155 2.43 6.35 7.02
N ALA A 156 1.93 6.47 8.25
CA ALA A 156 0.52 6.29 8.57
C ALA A 156 -0.35 7.37 7.89
N GLU A 157 0.07 8.62 7.94
CA GLU A 157 -0.62 9.77 7.32
C GLU A 157 -0.65 9.64 5.80
N ALA A 158 0.46 9.26 5.16
CA ALA A 158 0.57 9.12 3.70
C ALA A 158 -0.48 8.15 3.12
N VAL A 159 -0.82 7.10 3.85
CA VAL A 159 -1.80 6.09 3.37
C VAL A 159 -3.16 6.17 4.09
N GLY A 160 -3.32 7.08 5.05
CA GLY A 160 -4.56 7.23 5.83
C GLY A 160 -4.81 6.11 6.83
N LEU A 161 -3.76 5.50 7.37
CA LEU A 161 -3.81 4.54 8.47
C LEU A 161 -3.59 5.22 9.82
N GLY A 162 -4.12 4.63 10.90
CA GLY A 162 -3.73 5.05 12.24
C GLY A 162 -2.30 4.59 12.58
N GLU A 163 -1.53 5.41 13.29
CA GLU A 163 -0.15 5.13 13.71
C GLU A 163 0.03 3.77 14.39
N ARG A 164 -0.93 3.39 15.24
CA ARG A 164 -0.92 2.08 15.92
C ARG A 164 -1.02 0.91 14.92
N THR A 165 -1.82 1.07 13.87
CA THR A 165 -1.97 0.05 12.83
C THR A 165 -0.70 -0.02 11.99
N MET A 166 -0.14 1.14 11.62
CA MET A 166 1.12 1.22 10.89
C MET A 166 2.27 0.59 11.68
N GLY A 167 2.35 0.84 12.99
CA GLY A 167 3.35 0.17 13.86
C GLY A 167 3.24 -1.35 13.83
N LYS A 168 2.02 -1.92 13.78
CA LYS A 168 1.85 -3.37 13.63
C LYS A 168 2.27 -3.88 12.26
N VAL A 169 1.95 -3.13 11.19
CA VAL A 169 2.38 -3.46 9.83
C VAL A 169 3.89 -3.53 9.73
N ILE A 170 4.61 -2.52 10.26
CA ILE A 170 6.07 -2.49 10.30
C ILE A 170 6.62 -3.73 11.04
N GLN A 171 6.08 -4.03 12.21
CA GLN A 171 6.52 -5.18 13.01
C GLN A 171 6.28 -6.53 12.31
N ILE A 172 5.17 -6.67 11.58
CA ILE A 172 4.89 -7.86 10.78
C ILE A 172 5.87 -7.94 9.62
N ASP A 173 6.08 -6.85 8.90
CA ASP A 173 6.98 -6.82 7.74
C ASP A 173 8.41 -7.21 8.10
N GLU A 174 8.92 -6.68 9.22
CA GLU A 174 10.28 -6.92 9.71
C GLU A 174 10.49 -8.30 10.34
N ASN A 175 9.47 -8.86 11.00
CA ASN A 175 9.68 -10.01 11.90
C ASN A 175 8.81 -11.24 11.61
N ALA A 176 7.78 -11.12 10.75
CA ALA A 176 6.89 -12.24 10.48
C ALA A 176 7.49 -13.21 9.46
N PRO A 177 7.33 -14.52 9.64
CA PRO A 177 7.55 -15.52 8.62
C PRO A 177 6.68 -15.28 7.38
N ASP A 178 7.13 -15.76 6.23
CA ASP A 178 6.43 -15.54 4.95
C ASP A 178 5.03 -16.15 4.95
N ALA A 179 4.82 -17.28 5.62
CA ALA A 179 3.49 -17.88 5.77
C ALA A 179 2.45 -16.93 6.39
N ILE A 180 2.84 -16.10 7.38
CA ILE A 180 1.94 -15.10 7.99
C ILE A 180 1.67 -13.95 7.00
N LYS A 181 2.68 -13.47 6.28
CA LYS A 181 2.53 -12.41 5.27
C LYS A 181 1.61 -12.85 4.14
N GLU A 182 1.78 -14.08 3.66
CA GLU A 182 0.90 -14.67 2.65
C GLU A 182 -0.56 -14.81 3.12
N ALA A 183 -0.77 -15.24 4.37
CA ALA A 183 -2.11 -15.36 4.94
C ALA A 183 -2.82 -13.99 5.07
N LEU A 184 -2.04 -12.91 5.34
CA LEU A 184 -2.54 -11.54 5.31
C LEU A 184 -2.88 -11.09 3.88
N ASP A 185 -2.04 -11.43 2.89
CA ASP A 185 -2.28 -11.13 1.47
C ASP A 185 -3.52 -11.83 0.94
N LYS A 186 -3.75 -13.07 1.36
CA LYS A 186 -4.95 -13.86 1.05
C LYS A 186 -6.20 -13.43 1.84
N LYS A 187 -6.09 -12.41 2.73
CA LYS A 187 -7.18 -11.93 3.62
C LYS A 187 -7.70 -12.99 4.59
N GLU A 188 -6.91 -14.02 4.87
CA GLU A 188 -7.25 -15.08 5.82
C GLU A 188 -7.06 -14.62 7.27
N LEU A 189 -6.13 -13.67 7.48
CA LEU A 189 -5.82 -13.05 8.77
C LEU A 189 -6.14 -11.55 8.79
N SER A 190 -6.47 -11.03 9.98
CA SER A 190 -6.44 -9.60 10.24
C SER A 190 -5.04 -9.15 10.68
N ILE A 191 -4.70 -7.86 10.48
CA ILE A 191 -3.43 -7.27 10.94
C ILE A 191 -3.20 -7.52 12.43
N ASN A 192 -4.24 -7.40 13.27
CA ASN A 192 -4.12 -7.66 14.70
C ASN A 192 -3.68 -9.10 14.98
N LYS A 193 -4.32 -10.05 14.30
CA LYS A 193 -4.00 -11.47 14.49
C LYS A 193 -2.62 -11.81 13.94
N GLY A 194 -2.28 -11.28 12.74
CA GLY A 194 -0.92 -11.44 12.18
C GLY A 194 0.14 -10.92 13.15
N TYR A 195 -0.07 -9.74 13.72
CA TYR A 195 0.84 -9.16 14.72
C TYR A 195 0.98 -10.03 15.97
N ASP A 196 -0.14 -10.55 16.51
CA ASP A 196 -0.12 -11.40 17.70
C ASP A 196 0.63 -12.70 17.44
N LEU A 197 0.45 -13.33 16.25
CA LEU A 197 1.18 -14.53 15.84
C LEU A 197 2.66 -14.23 15.64
N THR A 198 3.01 -13.12 14.99
CA THR A 198 4.41 -12.69 14.82
C THR A 198 5.11 -12.56 16.17
N ARG A 199 4.45 -11.97 17.17
CA ARG A 199 5.00 -11.85 18.52
C ARG A 199 5.21 -13.20 19.20
N GLN A 200 4.27 -14.14 19.06
CA GLN A 200 4.41 -15.48 19.62
C GLN A 200 5.60 -16.24 19.03
N LEU A 201 5.93 -15.97 17.76
CA LEU A 201 7.04 -16.61 17.06
C LEU A 201 8.41 -15.99 17.35
N GLN A 202 8.47 -14.83 18.03
CA GLN A 202 9.76 -14.20 18.38
C GLN A 202 10.61 -15.07 19.31
N ASP A 203 9.96 -15.85 20.20
CA ASP A 203 10.61 -16.74 21.14
C ASP A 203 11.01 -18.12 20.50
N VAL A 204 10.61 -18.35 19.24
CA VAL A 204 10.94 -19.58 18.49
C VAL A 204 12.25 -19.36 17.73
N PRO A 205 13.18 -20.38 17.69
CA PRO A 205 14.37 -20.31 16.87
C PRO A 205 14.06 -20.01 15.41
N GLU A 206 14.91 -19.19 14.75
CA GLU A 206 14.64 -18.65 13.41
C GLU A 206 14.41 -19.76 12.36
N ASP A 207 15.19 -20.82 12.44
CA ASP A 207 15.09 -22.02 11.57
C ASP A 207 13.77 -22.78 11.69
N GLN A 208 13.04 -22.61 12.81
CA GLN A 208 11.77 -23.29 13.08
C GLN A 208 10.55 -22.38 12.93
N ARG A 209 10.75 -21.06 12.77
CA ARG A 209 9.65 -20.08 12.74
C ARG A 209 8.66 -20.31 11.62
N GLU A 210 9.13 -20.70 10.43
CA GLU A 210 8.26 -20.91 9.27
C GLU A 210 7.34 -22.13 9.48
N GLN A 211 7.88 -23.22 10.02
CA GLN A 211 7.08 -24.40 10.34
C GLN A 211 6.08 -24.10 11.46
N ALA A 212 6.52 -23.45 12.54
CA ALA A 212 5.64 -23.07 13.64
C ALA A 212 4.55 -22.10 13.20
N ALA A 213 4.85 -21.20 12.25
CA ALA A 213 3.85 -20.31 11.67
C ALA A 213 2.77 -21.09 10.91
N ALA A 214 3.15 -22.06 10.08
CA ALA A 214 2.21 -22.90 9.35
C ALA A 214 1.29 -23.68 10.30
N GLU A 215 1.83 -24.29 11.35
CA GLU A 215 1.05 -25.01 12.37
C GLU A 215 0.06 -24.08 13.10
N LEU A 216 0.50 -22.88 13.47
CA LEU A 216 -0.36 -21.88 14.12
C LEU A 216 -1.49 -21.41 13.18
N LEU A 217 -1.22 -21.24 11.89
CA LEU A 217 -2.22 -20.87 10.90
C LEU A 217 -3.29 -21.97 10.72
N GLU A 218 -2.87 -23.22 10.64
CA GLU A 218 -3.81 -24.35 10.60
C GLU A 218 -4.69 -24.42 11.86
N TYR A 219 -4.08 -24.23 13.04
CA TYR A 219 -4.82 -24.18 14.29
C TYR A 219 -5.87 -23.04 14.31
N GLU A 220 -5.48 -21.84 13.90
CA GLU A 220 -6.41 -20.69 13.85
C GLU A 220 -7.53 -20.90 12.82
N LYS A 221 -7.25 -21.55 11.70
CA LYS A 221 -8.24 -21.93 10.70
C LYS A 221 -9.24 -22.94 11.27
N ALA A 222 -8.76 -24.02 11.88
CA ALA A 222 -9.60 -25.03 12.52
C ALA A 222 -10.48 -24.43 13.62
N LYS A 223 -9.92 -23.51 14.43
CA LYS A 223 -10.66 -22.79 15.48
C LYS A 223 -11.76 -21.89 14.92
N LYS A 224 -11.51 -21.24 13.79
CA LYS A 224 -12.49 -20.39 13.09
C LYS A 224 -13.64 -21.24 12.55
N ASP A 225 -13.32 -22.37 11.93
CA ASP A 225 -14.30 -23.31 11.36
C ASP A 225 -15.18 -23.92 12.47
N LEU A 226 -14.59 -24.35 13.57
CA LEU A 226 -15.32 -24.86 14.74
C LEU A 226 -16.29 -23.80 15.32
N LYS A 227 -15.83 -22.54 15.39
CA LYS A 227 -16.67 -21.44 15.86
C LYS A 227 -17.86 -21.18 14.93
N GLN A 228 -17.66 -21.27 13.61
CA GLN A 228 -18.71 -21.13 12.62
C GLN A 228 -19.71 -22.28 12.70
N GLN A 229 -19.26 -23.52 12.82
CA GLN A 229 -20.10 -24.69 12.99
C GLN A 229 -20.99 -24.60 14.25
N ASN A 230 -20.40 -24.22 15.39
CA ASN A 230 -21.14 -24.02 16.62
C ASN A 230 -22.20 -22.91 16.50
N ALA A 231 -21.86 -21.79 15.87
CA ALA A 231 -22.80 -20.70 15.62
C ALA A 231 -23.98 -21.13 14.70
N GLU A 232 -23.70 -21.99 13.71
CA GLU A 232 -24.73 -22.54 12.84
C GLU A 232 -25.65 -23.53 13.57
N ILE A 233 -25.09 -24.39 14.44
CA ILE A 233 -25.86 -25.29 15.29
C ILE A 233 -26.79 -24.52 16.21
N ASP A 234 -26.28 -23.48 16.87
CA ASP A 234 -27.08 -22.59 17.74
C ASP A 234 -28.20 -21.90 16.97
N ARG A 235 -27.92 -21.44 15.74
CA ARG A 235 -28.93 -20.81 14.87
C ARG A 235 -30.02 -21.79 14.48
N ARG A 236 -29.64 -23.02 14.10
CA ARG A 236 -30.58 -24.09 13.75
C ARG A 236 -31.44 -24.50 14.99
N GLY A 237 -30.84 -24.61 16.15
CA GLY A 237 -31.54 -24.88 17.41
C GLY A 237 -32.58 -23.80 17.78
N LYS A 238 -32.24 -22.53 17.59
CA LYS A 238 -33.19 -21.42 17.79
C LYS A 238 -34.38 -21.48 16.83
N VAL A 239 -34.12 -21.81 15.56
CA VAL A 239 -35.18 -21.96 14.54
C VAL A 239 -36.08 -23.14 14.86
N ALA A 240 -35.53 -24.31 15.23
CA ALA A 240 -36.31 -25.48 15.63
C ALA A 240 -37.21 -25.18 16.83
N ASN A 241 -36.70 -24.46 17.84
CA ASN A 241 -37.50 -24.04 19.00
C ASN A 241 -38.65 -23.08 18.68
N LEU A 242 -38.52 -22.27 17.62
CA LEU A 242 -39.62 -21.41 17.15
C LEU A 242 -40.75 -22.22 16.51
N PHE A 243 -40.42 -23.26 15.76
CA PHE A 243 -41.41 -24.16 15.14
C PHE A 243 -42.12 -25.09 16.14
N CYS A 244 -41.48 -25.42 17.28
CA CYS A 244 -42.11 -26.22 18.33
C CYS A 244 -43.07 -25.42 19.25
N LYS A 245 -43.07 -24.09 19.16
CA LYS A 245 -43.93 -23.21 19.97
C LYS A 245 -45.12 -22.63 19.22
N ALA A 246 -45.22 -22.89 17.92
CA ALA A 246 -46.33 -22.53 17.03
C ALA A 246 -47.26 -23.72 16.88
#